data_487b20c9d8efa2b2555b571e5d83c4f4
#
_entry.id   487b20c9d8efa2b2555b571e5d83c4f4
#
_cell.length_a   1.000
_cell.length_b   1.000
_cell.length_c   1.000
_cell.angle_alpha   90.00
_cell.angle_beta   90.00
_cell.angle_gamma   90.00
#
_symmetry.space_group_name_H-M   'P 1'
#
loop_
_entity.id
_entity.type
_entity.pdbx_description
1 polymer ?
#
loop_
_entity_poly.entity_id
_entity_poly.type
_entity_poly.pdbx_seq_one_letter_code
_entity_poly.pdbx_strand_id
1 'polypeptide(L)'
;QTLRPGNVIHLSNLCTEILEVTSNDETAVCNLGSINLGNHFDEHNEFDFEKLAETVRLAVRQLDRVIDLNFYPIETARRANLRWRPVGLGCMGLQDVFFRKRLPFDSAEARALSKKIAEAIYFHALETSCELAQERGKHPSFNDTRAASGELQFDAWNVVPEDTARWDALRARIKEHGLRNS
;
A
#
# COMPACT_ATOMS: atom_id res chain seq x y z
N GLN A 1 3.55 -8.93 3.91
CA GLN A 1 3.01 -9.35 2.60
C GLN A 1 3.90 -10.39 1.89
N THR A 2 5.19 -10.43 2.16
CA THR A 2 6.19 -11.21 1.42
C THR A 2 6.58 -12.54 2.07
N LEU A 3 6.03 -12.88 3.22
CA LEU A 3 6.51 -14.03 4.00
C LEU A 3 5.90 -15.34 3.53
N ARG A 4 6.47 -15.92 2.49
CA ARG A 4 6.42 -17.38 2.29
C ARG A 4 7.71 -18.02 2.79
N PRO A 5 7.70 -19.35 3.09
CA PRO A 5 8.93 -20.07 3.44
C PRO A 5 10.04 -19.82 2.40
N GLY A 6 11.21 -19.41 2.86
CA GLY A 6 12.36 -19.08 1.99
C GLY A 6 12.64 -17.57 1.82
N ASN A 7 11.66 -16.71 2.08
CA ASN A 7 11.91 -15.27 2.10
C ASN A 7 12.33 -14.84 3.50
N VAL A 8 13.48 -14.16 3.61
CA VAL A 8 14.03 -13.74 4.90
C VAL A 8 14.11 -12.22 4.96
N ILE A 9 13.56 -11.67 6.03
CA ILE A 9 13.69 -10.25 6.40
C ILE A 9 14.75 -10.18 7.49
N HIS A 10 15.91 -9.60 7.18
CA HIS A 10 17.02 -9.48 8.12
C HIS A 10 16.97 -8.21 8.95
N LEU A 11 16.32 -7.16 8.43
CA LEU A 11 16.23 -5.84 9.04
C LEU A 11 15.01 -5.09 8.53
N SER A 12 14.68 -4.01 9.16
CA SER A 12 13.72 -3.01 8.68
C SER A 12 14.41 -1.68 8.40
N ASN A 13 13.71 -0.77 7.72
CA ASN A 13 14.15 0.62 7.64
C ASN A 13 14.05 1.34 9.00
N LEU A 14 14.52 2.59 9.07
CA LEU A 14 14.60 3.38 10.30
C LEU A 14 13.24 3.48 11.03
N CYS A 15 12.16 3.70 10.28
CA CYS A 15 10.83 3.91 10.86
C CYS A 15 10.01 2.62 11.02
N THR A 16 10.55 1.48 10.63
CA THR A 16 9.93 0.14 10.74
C THR A 16 8.66 -0.06 9.90
N GLU A 17 8.34 0.88 9.00
CA GLU A 17 7.18 0.79 8.12
C GLU A 17 7.38 -0.19 6.96
N ILE A 18 8.64 -0.52 6.63
CA ILE A 18 8.96 -1.45 5.55
C ILE A 18 9.76 -2.62 6.08
N LEU A 19 9.25 -3.81 5.82
CA LEU A 19 9.88 -5.08 6.11
C LEU A 19 10.11 -5.80 4.77
N GLU A 20 11.31 -5.64 4.20
CA GLU A 20 11.64 -6.14 2.88
C GLU A 20 12.63 -7.30 2.93
N VAL A 21 12.56 -8.16 1.92
CA VAL A 21 13.51 -9.27 1.76
C VAL A 21 14.88 -8.71 1.40
N THR A 22 15.92 -9.17 2.10
CA THR A 22 17.30 -8.84 1.85
C THR A 22 18.17 -10.08 1.75
N SER A 23 19.29 -9.98 1.04
CA SER A 23 20.29 -11.04 0.91
C SER A 23 21.67 -10.43 0.62
N ASN A 24 22.68 -11.27 0.41
CA ASN A 24 24.00 -10.80 -0.03
C ASN A 24 23.95 -10.07 -1.39
N ASP A 25 22.96 -10.41 -2.22
CA ASP A 25 22.80 -9.90 -3.58
C ASP A 25 21.66 -8.88 -3.72
N GLU A 26 20.91 -8.63 -2.66
CA GLU A 26 19.74 -7.74 -2.67
C GLU A 26 19.77 -6.82 -1.45
N THR A 27 19.86 -5.51 -1.73
CA THR A 27 19.76 -4.44 -0.73
C THR A 27 18.39 -3.78 -0.88
N ALA A 28 17.56 -3.85 0.17
CA ALA A 28 16.22 -3.24 0.15
C ALA A 28 16.28 -1.72 -0.03
N VAL A 29 15.33 -1.19 -0.78
CA VAL A 29 15.21 0.23 -1.10
C VAL A 29 13.78 0.70 -0.85
N CYS A 30 13.63 1.78 -0.09
CA CYS A 30 12.32 2.37 0.20
C CYS A 30 11.90 3.35 -0.90
N ASN A 31 10.67 3.17 -1.43
CA ASN A 31 10.01 4.12 -2.33
C ASN A 31 8.77 4.64 -1.61
N LEU A 32 8.91 5.80 -0.96
CA LEU A 32 7.94 6.30 0.01
C LEU A 32 7.17 7.51 -0.49
N GLY A 33 5.90 7.58 -0.11
CA GLY A 33 5.04 8.75 -0.26
C GLY A 33 4.04 8.84 0.89
N SER A 34 3.53 10.04 1.16
CA SER A 34 2.51 10.27 2.18
C SER A 34 1.41 11.19 1.65
N ILE A 35 0.17 10.79 1.87
CA ILE A 35 -1.02 11.57 1.50
C ILE A 35 -1.37 12.52 2.62
N ASN A 36 -1.50 13.80 2.32
CA ASN A 36 -2.00 14.79 3.29
C ASN A 36 -3.54 14.74 3.36
N LEU A 37 -4.06 14.06 4.38
CA LEU A 37 -5.49 13.87 4.59
C LEU A 37 -6.26 15.18 4.80
N GLY A 38 -5.61 16.22 5.32
CA GLY A 38 -6.25 17.52 5.54
C GLY A 38 -6.76 18.21 4.27
N ASN A 39 -6.28 17.76 3.08
CA ASN A 39 -6.71 18.28 1.79
C ASN A 39 -7.91 17.53 1.18
N HIS A 40 -8.44 16.52 1.86
CA HIS A 40 -9.51 15.65 1.36
C HIS A 40 -10.84 15.94 2.05
N PHE A 41 -11.36 17.13 1.80
CA PHE A 41 -12.66 17.57 2.26
C PHE A 41 -13.44 18.23 1.12
N ASP A 42 -14.74 18.04 1.12
CA ASP A 42 -15.66 18.68 0.20
C ASP A 42 -16.06 20.08 0.68
N GLU A 43 -16.94 20.75 -0.07
CA GLU A 43 -17.50 22.09 0.23
C GLU A 43 -18.40 22.12 1.48
N HIS A 44 -18.95 20.96 1.88
CA HIS A 44 -19.78 20.78 3.07
C HIS A 44 -18.97 20.39 4.32
N ASN A 45 -17.63 20.41 4.22
CA ASN A 45 -16.73 20.01 5.30
C ASN A 45 -16.87 18.51 5.69
N GLU A 46 -17.29 17.66 4.75
CA GLU A 46 -17.26 16.21 4.89
C GLU A 46 -15.98 15.65 4.28
N PHE A 47 -15.51 14.51 4.85
CA PHE A 47 -14.30 13.87 4.33
C PHE A 47 -14.59 13.22 2.97
N ASP A 48 -13.85 13.65 1.95
CA ASP A 48 -14.05 13.26 0.56
C ASP A 48 -13.26 11.99 0.22
N PHE A 49 -13.93 10.85 0.30
CA PHE A 49 -13.35 9.55 -0.02
C PHE A 49 -13.08 9.34 -1.51
N GLU A 50 -13.84 9.98 -2.42
CA GLU A 50 -13.60 9.89 -3.86
C GLU A 50 -12.30 10.59 -4.23
N LYS A 51 -12.11 11.80 -3.72
CA LYS A 51 -10.85 12.54 -3.88
C LYS A 51 -9.67 11.78 -3.27
N LEU A 52 -9.88 11.13 -2.11
CA LEU A 52 -8.85 10.27 -1.52
C LEU A 52 -8.50 9.12 -2.46
N ALA A 53 -9.50 8.44 -3.02
CA ALA A 53 -9.30 7.34 -3.95
C ALA A 53 -8.50 7.76 -5.19
N GLU A 54 -8.84 8.91 -5.80
CA GLU A 54 -8.10 9.49 -6.92
C GLU A 54 -6.63 9.77 -6.56
N THR A 55 -6.41 10.38 -5.39
CA THR A 55 -5.06 10.68 -4.89
C THR A 55 -4.24 9.40 -4.68
N VAL A 56 -4.85 8.35 -4.09
CA VAL A 56 -4.19 7.04 -3.89
C VAL A 56 -3.80 6.43 -5.23
N ARG A 57 -4.70 6.39 -6.21
CA ARG A 57 -4.44 5.85 -7.55
C ARG A 57 -3.27 6.57 -8.22
N LEU A 58 -3.25 7.90 -8.14
CA LEU A 58 -2.17 8.70 -8.68
C LEU A 58 -0.86 8.43 -7.95
N ALA A 59 -0.87 8.39 -6.62
CA ALA A 59 0.33 8.16 -5.80
C ALA A 59 0.97 6.80 -6.09
N VAL A 60 0.18 5.73 -6.18
CA VAL A 60 0.69 4.39 -6.50
C VAL A 60 1.32 4.36 -7.90
N ARG A 61 0.68 4.96 -8.91
CA ARG A 61 1.23 5.05 -10.28
C ARG A 61 2.54 5.84 -10.31
N GLN A 62 2.66 6.90 -9.52
CA GLN A 62 3.90 7.68 -9.42
C GLN A 62 5.02 6.90 -8.71
N LEU A 63 4.70 6.24 -7.58
CA LEU A 63 5.68 5.42 -6.85
C LEU A 63 6.17 4.24 -7.70
N ASP A 64 5.28 3.56 -8.46
CA ASP A 64 5.69 2.52 -9.41
C ASP A 64 6.67 3.08 -10.45
N ARG A 65 6.39 4.28 -10.97
CA ARG A 65 7.25 4.91 -11.98
C ARG A 65 8.61 5.34 -11.42
N VAL A 66 8.67 5.76 -10.16
CA VAL A 66 9.94 6.10 -9.49
C VAL A 66 10.89 4.91 -9.52
N ILE A 67 10.40 3.69 -9.31
CA ILE A 67 11.22 2.48 -9.34
C ILE A 67 11.97 2.33 -10.66
N ASP A 68 11.32 2.64 -11.77
CA ASP A 68 11.90 2.50 -13.11
C ASP A 68 12.83 3.67 -13.49
N LEU A 69 12.59 4.87 -12.95
CA LEU A 69 13.33 6.09 -13.29
C LEU A 69 14.46 6.43 -12.34
N ASN A 70 14.49 5.78 -11.17
CA ASN A 70 15.44 6.12 -10.11
C ASN A 70 16.88 5.79 -10.52
N PHE A 71 17.81 6.58 -9.99
CA PHE A 71 19.24 6.26 -10.04
C PHE A 71 19.60 5.32 -8.90
N TYR A 72 20.23 4.20 -9.24
CA TYR A 72 20.69 3.20 -8.24
C TYR A 72 22.21 3.25 -8.13
N PRO A 73 22.77 3.68 -6.98
CA PRO A 73 24.22 3.78 -6.81
C PRO A 73 24.93 2.42 -6.75
N ILE A 74 24.20 1.36 -6.41
CA ILE A 74 24.73 -0.01 -6.33
C ILE A 74 23.77 -1.01 -6.99
N GLU A 75 24.32 -2.03 -7.64
CA GLU A 75 23.55 -3.01 -8.40
C GLU A 75 22.64 -3.89 -7.51
N THR A 76 23.05 -4.17 -6.26
CA THR A 76 22.22 -4.93 -5.32
C THR A 76 20.92 -4.21 -4.95
N ALA A 77 20.96 -2.88 -4.85
CA ALA A 77 19.77 -2.06 -4.64
C ALA A 77 18.85 -2.03 -5.89
N ARG A 78 19.44 -1.87 -7.07
CA ARG A 78 18.70 -1.91 -8.33
C ARG A 78 17.98 -3.26 -8.50
N ARG A 79 18.69 -4.35 -8.27
CA ARG A 79 18.15 -5.72 -8.37
C ARG A 79 16.99 -5.94 -7.43
N ALA A 80 17.14 -5.60 -6.15
CA ALA A 80 16.09 -5.73 -5.16
C ALA A 80 14.84 -4.90 -5.55
N ASN A 81 15.04 -3.62 -5.90
CA ASN A 81 13.94 -2.71 -6.20
C ASN A 81 13.16 -3.12 -7.47
N LEU A 82 13.84 -3.57 -8.51
CA LEU A 82 13.19 -4.04 -9.74
C LEU A 82 12.49 -5.40 -9.57
N ARG A 83 13.03 -6.26 -8.69
CA ARG A 83 12.46 -7.59 -8.42
C ARG A 83 11.21 -7.52 -7.56
N TRP A 84 11.27 -6.78 -6.46
CA TRP A 84 10.19 -6.72 -5.47
C TRP A 84 9.22 -5.57 -5.74
N ARG A 85 9.67 -4.52 -6.39
CA ARG A 85 8.92 -3.27 -6.68
C ARG A 85 8.20 -2.73 -5.45
N PRO A 86 8.91 -2.52 -4.31
CA PRO A 86 8.28 -2.13 -3.07
C PRO A 86 7.81 -0.69 -3.12
N VAL A 87 6.62 -0.44 -2.58
CA VAL A 87 6.08 0.91 -2.38
C VAL A 87 5.54 1.06 -0.97
N GLY A 88 5.86 2.18 -0.33
CA GLY A 88 5.33 2.57 0.97
C GLY A 88 4.47 3.83 0.82
N LEU A 89 3.15 3.68 0.90
CA LEU A 89 2.20 4.77 0.83
C LEU A 89 1.56 4.98 2.20
N GLY A 90 2.00 6.01 2.91
CA GLY A 90 1.46 6.42 4.19
C GLY A 90 0.49 7.60 4.09
N CYS A 91 0.10 8.11 5.24
CA CYS A 91 -0.70 9.32 5.35
C CYS A 91 -0.16 10.24 6.46
N MET A 92 -0.46 11.52 6.32
CA MET A 92 -0.21 12.56 7.33
C MET A 92 -1.49 13.39 7.52
N GLY A 93 -1.58 14.12 8.62
CA GLY A 93 -2.70 15.02 8.87
C GLY A 93 -3.97 14.33 9.36
N LEU A 94 -3.89 13.10 9.91
CA LEU A 94 -5.06 12.44 10.51
C LEU A 94 -5.64 13.25 11.67
N GLN A 95 -4.79 13.83 12.50
CA GLN A 95 -5.24 14.69 13.59
C GLN A 95 -5.91 15.97 13.07
N ASP A 96 -5.46 16.52 11.94
CA ASP A 96 -6.12 17.67 11.31
C ASP A 96 -7.53 17.32 10.83
N VAL A 97 -7.71 16.09 10.33
CA VAL A 97 -9.05 15.56 10.01
C VAL A 97 -9.93 15.52 11.26
N PHE A 98 -9.41 15.00 12.38
CA PHE A 98 -10.16 14.95 13.63
C PHE A 98 -10.52 16.35 14.16
N PHE A 99 -9.57 17.30 14.13
CA PHE A 99 -9.84 18.68 14.49
C PHE A 99 -10.95 19.30 13.61
N ARG A 100 -10.87 19.09 12.30
CA ARG A 100 -11.85 19.63 11.36
C ARG A 100 -13.24 19.02 11.57
N LYS A 101 -13.30 17.72 11.90
CA LYS A 101 -14.54 17.01 12.25
C LYS A 101 -14.97 17.20 13.72
N ARG A 102 -14.18 17.92 14.54
CA ARG A 102 -14.40 18.12 15.98
C ARG A 102 -14.50 16.80 16.75
N LEU A 103 -13.70 15.82 16.41
CA LEU A 103 -13.65 14.51 17.05
C LEU A 103 -12.52 14.48 18.10
N PRO A 104 -12.78 14.07 19.33
CA PRO A 104 -11.72 13.71 20.28
C PRO A 104 -10.88 12.57 19.73
N PHE A 105 -9.57 12.60 19.93
CA PHE A 105 -8.63 11.61 19.38
C PHE A 105 -8.96 10.18 19.80
N ASP A 106 -9.39 9.99 21.04
CA ASP A 106 -9.71 8.69 21.63
C ASP A 106 -11.20 8.28 21.49
N SER A 107 -11.99 9.05 20.75
CA SER A 107 -13.41 8.76 20.53
C SER A 107 -13.63 7.53 19.63
N ALA A 108 -14.80 6.92 19.76
CA ALA A 108 -15.22 5.81 18.91
C ALA A 108 -15.36 6.25 17.43
N GLU A 109 -15.85 7.47 17.22
CA GLU A 109 -16.03 8.09 15.91
C GLU A 109 -14.69 8.34 15.22
N ALA A 110 -13.67 8.82 15.94
CA ALA A 110 -12.33 9.01 15.42
C ALA A 110 -11.72 7.67 14.99
N ARG A 111 -11.87 6.61 15.80
CA ARG A 111 -11.42 5.26 15.44
C ARG A 111 -12.15 4.71 14.22
N ALA A 112 -13.46 4.89 14.13
CA ALA A 112 -14.25 4.45 12.98
C ALA A 112 -13.84 5.19 11.70
N LEU A 113 -13.64 6.51 11.76
CA LEU A 113 -13.17 7.30 10.62
C LEU A 113 -11.75 6.89 10.20
N SER A 114 -10.84 6.69 11.15
CA SER A 114 -9.48 6.20 10.89
C SER A 114 -9.48 4.85 10.18
N LYS A 115 -10.33 3.91 10.63
CA LYS A 115 -10.49 2.60 9.99
C LYS A 115 -10.94 2.76 8.53
N LYS A 116 -11.96 3.58 8.27
CA LYS A 116 -12.47 3.83 6.91
C LYS A 116 -11.42 4.44 5.99
N ILE A 117 -10.66 5.42 6.49
CA ILE A 117 -9.58 6.05 5.72
C ILE A 117 -8.51 5.01 5.38
N ALA A 118 -8.05 4.22 6.37
CA ALA A 118 -7.04 3.19 6.15
C ALA A 118 -7.52 2.12 5.16
N GLU A 119 -8.77 1.67 5.28
CA GLU A 119 -9.37 0.69 4.37
C GLU A 119 -9.45 1.24 2.94
N ALA A 120 -9.87 2.50 2.76
CA ALA A 120 -9.94 3.15 1.46
C ALA A 120 -8.55 3.27 0.80
N ILE A 121 -7.53 3.71 1.55
CA ILE A 121 -6.15 3.79 1.04
C ILE A 121 -5.67 2.41 0.59
N TYR A 122 -5.82 1.40 1.44
CA TYR A 122 -5.34 0.05 1.15
C TYR A 122 -6.06 -0.57 -0.04
N PHE A 123 -7.40 -0.42 -0.11
CA PHE A 123 -8.19 -0.92 -1.23
C PHE A 123 -7.73 -0.33 -2.57
N HIS A 124 -7.69 0.99 -2.67
CA HIS A 124 -7.34 1.67 -3.92
C HIS A 124 -5.87 1.52 -4.30
N ALA A 125 -4.99 1.34 -3.32
CA ALA A 125 -3.60 1.01 -3.59
C ALA A 125 -3.45 -0.37 -4.23
N LEU A 126 -4.11 -1.40 -3.69
CA LEU A 126 -4.07 -2.75 -4.27
C LEU A 126 -4.80 -2.82 -5.61
N GLU A 127 -5.96 -2.15 -5.73
CA GLU A 127 -6.70 -2.05 -7.00
C GLU A 127 -5.80 -1.48 -8.11
N THR A 128 -5.14 -0.36 -7.85
CA THR A 128 -4.24 0.29 -8.81
C THR A 128 -3.01 -0.57 -9.11
N SER A 129 -2.42 -1.21 -8.10
CA SER A 129 -1.30 -2.12 -8.33
C SER A 129 -1.70 -3.33 -9.18
N CYS A 130 -2.93 -3.83 -9.03
CA CYS A 130 -3.49 -4.89 -9.87
C CYS A 130 -3.71 -4.40 -11.31
N GLU A 131 -4.24 -3.20 -11.51
CA GLU A 131 -4.37 -2.58 -12.83
C GLU A 131 -3.00 -2.40 -13.51
N LEU A 132 -2.01 -1.91 -12.77
CA LEU A 132 -0.65 -1.78 -13.28
C LEU A 132 -0.04 -3.14 -13.63
N ALA A 133 -0.39 -4.21 -12.90
CA ALA A 133 0.05 -5.55 -13.25
C ALA A 133 -0.60 -6.03 -14.56
N GLN A 134 -1.85 -5.70 -14.84
CA GLN A 134 -2.50 -5.95 -16.13
C GLN A 134 -1.83 -5.17 -17.27
N GLU A 135 -1.49 -3.91 -17.05
CA GLU A 135 -0.89 -3.03 -18.05
C GLU A 135 0.59 -3.38 -18.36
N ARG A 136 1.37 -3.76 -17.35
CA ARG A 136 2.84 -3.81 -17.40
C ARG A 136 3.45 -5.11 -16.88
N GLY A 137 2.63 -6.05 -16.45
CA GLY A 137 3.04 -7.29 -15.80
C GLY A 137 3.22 -7.14 -14.28
N LYS A 138 2.98 -8.22 -13.56
CA LYS A 138 3.19 -8.30 -12.11
C LYS A 138 4.68 -8.22 -11.77
N HIS A 139 5.00 -7.87 -10.51
CA HIS A 139 6.40 -7.87 -10.08
C HIS A 139 6.99 -9.29 -10.08
N PRO A 140 8.28 -9.46 -10.39
CA PRO A 140 8.89 -10.78 -10.62
C PRO A 140 8.70 -11.78 -9.46
N SER A 141 8.69 -11.29 -8.21
CA SER A 141 8.54 -12.12 -7.01
C SER A 141 7.08 -12.26 -6.54
N PHE A 142 6.08 -11.86 -7.34
CA PHE A 142 4.67 -11.92 -6.90
C PHE A 142 4.26 -13.33 -6.43
N ASN A 143 4.66 -14.37 -7.14
CA ASN A 143 4.29 -15.74 -6.80
C ASN A 143 4.87 -16.21 -5.45
N ASP A 144 5.88 -15.51 -4.93
CA ASP A 144 6.50 -15.75 -3.64
C ASP A 144 5.84 -14.96 -2.50
N THR A 145 4.70 -14.31 -2.77
CA THR A 145 3.96 -13.49 -1.79
C THR A 145 2.68 -14.19 -1.31
N ARG A 146 2.15 -13.77 -0.16
CA ARG A 146 0.86 -14.23 0.35
C ARG A 146 -0.30 -13.76 -0.55
N ALA A 147 -0.18 -12.59 -1.15
CA ALA A 147 -1.17 -12.04 -2.08
C ALA A 147 -1.43 -12.99 -3.26
N ALA A 148 -0.42 -13.75 -3.71
CA ALA A 148 -0.59 -14.75 -4.77
C ALA A 148 -1.54 -15.89 -4.38
N SER A 149 -1.65 -16.22 -3.09
CA SER A 149 -2.67 -17.14 -2.59
C SER A 149 -4.00 -16.45 -2.24
N GLY A 150 -4.05 -15.13 -2.36
CA GLY A 150 -5.21 -14.33 -2.03
C GLY A 150 -5.30 -13.95 -0.56
N GLU A 151 -4.25 -14.17 0.22
CA GLU A 151 -4.17 -13.70 1.61
C GLU A 151 -3.72 -12.24 1.62
N LEU A 152 -4.58 -11.35 2.10
CA LEU A 152 -4.31 -9.93 2.25
C LEU A 152 -3.99 -9.57 3.70
N GLN A 153 -3.56 -8.35 3.98
CA GLN A 153 -3.07 -7.97 5.30
C GLN A 153 -4.14 -8.11 6.39
N PHE A 154 -5.38 -7.77 6.11
CA PHE A 154 -6.47 -7.89 7.07
C PHE A 154 -6.80 -9.36 7.41
N ASP A 155 -6.58 -10.31 6.48
CA ASP A 155 -6.72 -11.73 6.75
C ASP A 155 -5.68 -12.18 7.80
N ALA A 156 -4.42 -11.74 7.64
CA ALA A 156 -3.35 -12.03 8.59
C ALA A 156 -3.61 -11.45 10.00
N TRP A 157 -4.40 -10.39 10.10
CA TRP A 157 -4.80 -9.76 11.35
C TRP A 157 -6.13 -10.25 11.90
N ASN A 158 -6.82 -11.17 11.21
CA ASN A 158 -8.18 -11.62 11.53
C ASN A 158 -9.18 -10.45 11.64
N VAL A 159 -9.06 -9.47 10.74
CA VAL A 159 -9.94 -8.31 10.65
C VAL A 159 -10.87 -8.48 9.46
N VAL A 160 -12.15 -8.20 9.66
CA VAL A 160 -13.15 -8.23 8.58
C VAL A 160 -13.30 -6.81 8.03
N PRO A 161 -13.10 -6.61 6.72
CA PRO A 161 -13.33 -5.32 6.07
C PRO A 161 -14.82 -4.98 6.01
N GLU A 162 -15.16 -3.69 5.78
CA GLU A 162 -16.57 -3.25 5.75
C GLU A 162 -17.32 -3.81 4.53
N ASP A 163 -16.72 -3.75 3.34
CA ASP A 163 -17.32 -4.27 2.10
C ASP A 163 -16.61 -5.55 1.64
N THR A 164 -16.99 -6.67 2.23
CA THR A 164 -16.37 -7.98 1.91
C THR A 164 -16.55 -8.35 0.44
N ALA A 165 -17.69 -8.05 -0.19
CA ALA A 165 -17.96 -8.39 -1.59
C ALA A 165 -17.00 -7.65 -2.54
N ARG A 166 -16.75 -6.37 -2.27
CA ARG A 166 -15.79 -5.56 -3.02
C ARG A 166 -14.37 -6.10 -2.88
N TRP A 167 -13.99 -6.48 -1.67
CA TRP A 167 -12.68 -7.09 -1.40
C TRP A 167 -12.52 -8.46 -2.06
N ASP A 168 -13.56 -9.30 -2.06
CA ASP A 168 -13.52 -10.60 -2.71
C ASP A 168 -13.38 -10.48 -4.23
N ALA A 169 -14.04 -9.50 -4.84
CA ALA A 169 -13.88 -9.19 -6.26
C ALA A 169 -12.44 -8.74 -6.58
N LEU A 170 -11.86 -7.87 -5.77
CA LEU A 170 -10.47 -7.45 -5.94
C LEU A 170 -9.49 -8.61 -5.71
N ARG A 171 -9.72 -9.46 -4.71
CA ARG A 171 -8.93 -10.66 -4.42
C ARG A 171 -8.91 -11.63 -5.61
N ALA A 172 -10.05 -11.82 -6.28
CA ALA A 172 -10.13 -12.64 -7.48
C ALA A 172 -9.26 -12.07 -8.62
N ARG A 173 -9.34 -10.76 -8.85
CA ARG A 173 -8.50 -10.06 -9.84
C ARG A 173 -7.00 -10.15 -9.50
N ILE A 174 -6.63 -10.01 -8.23
CA ILE A 174 -5.23 -10.14 -7.78
C ILE A 174 -4.70 -11.56 -8.02
N LYS A 175 -5.50 -12.59 -7.77
CA LYS A 175 -5.10 -13.98 -8.06
C LYS A 175 -4.89 -14.22 -9.56
N GLU A 176 -5.70 -13.61 -10.41
CA GLU A 176 -5.62 -13.75 -11.86
C GLU A 176 -4.46 -12.97 -12.48
N HIS A 177 -4.32 -11.69 -12.12
CA HIS A 177 -3.41 -10.77 -12.79
C HIS A 177 -2.13 -10.47 -11.97
N GLY A 178 -2.17 -10.67 -10.67
CA GLY A 178 -1.08 -10.33 -9.75
C GLY A 178 -1.13 -8.87 -9.28
N LEU A 179 -0.04 -8.47 -8.61
CA LEU A 179 0.24 -7.09 -8.22
C LEU A 179 1.53 -6.62 -8.88
N ARG A 180 1.57 -5.35 -9.25
CA ARG A 180 2.76 -4.70 -9.79
C ARG A 180 3.78 -4.37 -8.72
N ASN A 181 3.32 -4.12 -7.50
CA ASN A 181 4.11 -3.65 -6.36
C ASN A 181 3.93 -4.59 -5.16
N SER A 182 4.95 -4.66 -4.30
CA SER A 182 4.90 -5.38 -3.03
C SER A 182 4.76 -4.43 -1.84
#